data_c568da46b9fef9b8af3ccf730e553fc5
#
_entry.id   c568da46b9fef9b8af3ccf730e553fc5
#
_cell.length_a   1.000
_cell.length_b   1.000
_cell.length_c   1.000
_cell.angle_alpha   90.00
_cell.angle_beta   90.00
_cell.angle_gamma   90.00
#
_symmetry.space_group_name_H-M   'P 1'
#
loop_
_entity.id
_entity.type
_entity.pdbx_description
1 polymer ?
#
loop_
_entity_poly.entity_id
_entity_poly.type
_entity_poly.pdbx_seq_one_letter_code
_entity_poly.pdbx_strand_id
1 'polypeptide(L)'
;MNTLRDEIIDGTRAPGSRLVEREIAAELGVSRLPVRDALRSLVGEGLVTPRPRTWAVVREFTHSDVSDLNEVRSALETLAFRLAAQRRTRAGLAKLRADLDDERAAAAKGDAATARRKAADFHETVTELADNALLSELDGILQSRLRWLLGQHDDLDVFAQEHEELYLAIEARDVQRVAELAAQHLATSTEKIAQHRRNSGVDIDE
;
A
#
# COMPACT_ATOMS: atom_id res chain seq x y z
N MET A 1 6.87 1.12 16.74
CA MET A 1 5.53 1.23 16.11
C MET A 1 5.59 0.80 14.65
N ASN A 2 6.54 1.27 13.86
CA ASN A 2 6.70 0.88 12.45
C ASN A 2 6.94 -0.63 12.28
N THR A 3 7.77 -1.25 13.11
CA THR A 3 8.10 -2.69 13.04
C THR A 3 6.85 -3.58 13.00
N LEU A 4 5.90 -3.38 13.91
CA LEU A 4 4.68 -4.22 13.98
C LEU A 4 3.76 -3.99 12.77
N ARG A 5 3.68 -2.75 12.26
CA ARG A 5 2.94 -2.43 11.04
C ARG A 5 3.55 -3.12 9.83
N ASP A 6 4.87 -3.01 9.70
CA ASP A 6 5.61 -3.60 8.57
C ASP A 6 5.49 -5.13 8.59
N GLU A 7 5.58 -5.78 9.77
CA GLU A 7 5.39 -7.22 9.93
C GLU A 7 3.99 -7.69 9.49
N ILE A 8 2.95 -6.87 9.71
CA ILE A 8 1.58 -7.17 9.27
C ILE A 8 1.44 -6.96 7.76
N ILE A 9 1.95 -5.86 7.24
CA ILE A 9 1.89 -5.52 5.80
C ILE A 9 2.65 -6.54 4.97
N ASP A 10 3.85 -6.93 5.44
CA ASP A 10 4.71 -7.90 4.75
C ASP A 10 4.26 -9.37 4.96
N GLY A 11 3.21 -9.60 5.75
CA GLY A 11 2.67 -10.95 6.02
C GLY A 11 3.47 -11.78 7.02
N THR A 12 4.53 -11.23 7.62
CA THR A 12 5.30 -11.89 8.69
C THR A 12 4.41 -12.26 9.87
N ARG A 13 3.44 -11.39 10.19
CA ARG A 13 2.31 -11.70 11.08
C ARG A 13 1.09 -12.01 10.21
N ALA A 14 0.79 -13.30 10.11
CA ALA A 14 -0.27 -13.81 9.26
C ALA A 14 -1.66 -13.23 9.61
N PRO A 15 -2.57 -13.05 8.63
CA PRO A 15 -3.97 -12.73 8.88
C PRO A 15 -4.58 -13.69 9.91
N GLY A 16 -5.45 -13.19 10.81
CA GLY A 16 -6.05 -13.95 11.90
C GLY A 16 -5.14 -14.26 13.08
N SER A 17 -3.82 -14.02 12.96
CA SER A 17 -2.87 -14.31 14.04
C SER A 17 -3.11 -13.41 15.26
N ARG A 18 -2.88 -13.95 16.45
CA ARG A 18 -3.10 -13.27 17.72
C ARG A 18 -1.98 -12.27 18.02
N LEU A 19 -2.38 -11.09 18.48
CA LEU A 19 -1.50 -10.01 18.91
C LEU A 19 -1.64 -9.81 20.41
N VAL A 20 -0.80 -10.51 21.19
CA VAL A 20 -0.84 -10.45 22.65
C VAL A 20 0.18 -9.44 23.16
N GLU A 21 -0.29 -8.34 23.80
CA GLU A 21 0.58 -7.25 24.29
C GLU A 21 1.82 -7.73 25.06
N ARG A 22 1.65 -8.73 25.94
CA ARG A 22 2.76 -9.24 26.77
C ARG A 22 3.83 -9.94 25.93
N GLU A 23 3.40 -10.72 24.95
CA GLU A 23 4.31 -11.51 24.10
C GLU A 23 5.08 -10.59 23.16
N ILE A 24 4.38 -9.66 22.50
CA ILE A 24 5.00 -8.65 21.63
C ILE A 24 5.97 -7.75 22.42
N ALA A 25 5.61 -7.36 23.64
CA ALA A 25 6.49 -6.54 24.49
C ALA A 25 7.78 -7.29 24.85
N ALA A 26 7.68 -8.59 25.15
CA ALA A 26 8.85 -9.43 25.41
C ALA A 26 9.71 -9.64 24.17
N GLU A 27 9.10 -9.90 23.02
CA GLU A 27 9.76 -10.09 21.73
C GLU A 27 10.56 -8.84 21.31
N LEU A 28 9.95 -7.66 21.46
CA LEU A 28 10.57 -6.39 21.07
C LEU A 28 11.45 -5.75 22.15
N GLY A 29 11.55 -6.35 23.34
CA GLY A 29 12.35 -5.82 24.46
C GLY A 29 11.84 -4.47 25.00
N VAL A 30 10.52 -4.21 24.93
CA VAL A 30 9.90 -2.96 25.37
C VAL A 30 8.86 -3.19 26.47
N SER A 31 8.39 -2.11 27.11
CA SER A 31 7.25 -2.22 28.04
C SER A 31 5.93 -2.43 27.28
N ARG A 32 4.88 -2.83 28.02
CA ARG A 32 3.55 -3.11 27.41
C ARG A 32 2.83 -1.87 26.91
N LEU A 33 3.11 -0.69 27.47
CA LEU A 33 2.40 0.55 27.13
C LEU A 33 2.59 0.93 25.64
N PRO A 34 3.83 1.07 25.10
CA PRO A 34 4.03 1.38 23.69
C PRO A 34 3.43 0.32 22.73
N VAL A 35 3.39 -0.96 23.15
CA VAL A 35 2.74 -2.01 22.35
C VAL A 35 1.23 -1.79 22.29
N ARG A 36 0.60 -1.47 23.42
CA ARG A 36 -0.83 -1.17 23.47
C ARG A 36 -1.19 0.03 22.61
N ASP A 37 -0.37 1.08 22.64
CA ASP A 37 -0.60 2.27 21.83
C ASP A 37 -0.40 1.97 20.34
N ALA A 38 0.59 1.15 19.98
CA ALA A 38 0.77 0.66 18.62
C ALA A 38 -0.44 -0.17 18.14
N LEU A 39 -0.95 -1.08 18.95
CA LEU A 39 -2.14 -1.87 18.60
C LEU A 39 -3.38 -1.00 18.41
N ARG A 40 -3.57 0.05 19.24
CA ARG A 40 -4.66 1.00 19.07
C ARG A 40 -4.55 1.77 17.76
N SER A 41 -3.35 2.22 17.39
CA SER A 41 -3.10 2.87 16.10
C SER A 41 -3.48 1.93 14.95
N LEU A 42 -2.98 0.68 14.98
CA LEU A 42 -3.26 -0.33 13.95
C LEU A 42 -4.74 -0.70 13.83
N VAL A 43 -5.51 -0.63 14.94
CA VAL A 43 -6.98 -0.73 14.90
C VAL A 43 -7.58 0.47 14.16
N GLY A 44 -7.12 1.68 14.44
CA GLY A 44 -7.55 2.89 13.71
C GLY A 44 -7.20 2.84 12.22
N GLU A 45 -6.05 2.27 11.88
CA GLU A 45 -5.59 2.05 10.51
C GLU A 45 -6.35 0.91 9.80
N GLY A 46 -7.10 0.09 10.55
CA GLY A 46 -7.88 -1.02 10.02
C GLY A 46 -7.08 -2.27 9.66
N LEU A 47 -5.83 -2.38 10.14
CA LEU A 47 -4.99 -3.59 9.99
C LEU A 47 -5.20 -4.62 11.10
N VAL A 48 -5.83 -4.21 12.21
CA VAL A 48 -6.03 -5.03 13.39
C VAL A 48 -7.48 -4.98 13.85
N THR A 49 -8.03 -6.13 14.21
CA THR A 49 -9.37 -6.25 14.78
C THR A 49 -9.26 -6.48 16.29
N PRO A 50 -9.84 -5.58 17.12
CA PRO A 50 -9.82 -5.77 18.57
C PRO A 50 -10.70 -6.95 18.98
N ARG A 51 -10.26 -7.70 20.00
CA ARG A 51 -11.05 -8.76 20.64
C ARG A 51 -11.29 -8.42 22.11
N PRO A 52 -12.48 -8.72 22.67
CA PRO A 52 -12.79 -8.38 24.06
C PRO A 52 -11.81 -9.01 25.05
N ARG A 53 -11.31 -8.18 25.97
CA ARG A 53 -10.63 -8.50 27.23
C ARG A 53 -9.15 -8.85 27.23
N THR A 54 -8.52 -9.37 26.14
CA THR A 54 -7.14 -9.89 26.31
C THR A 54 -6.19 -9.74 25.12
N TRP A 55 -6.66 -9.55 23.87
CA TRP A 55 -5.84 -9.64 22.68
C TRP A 55 -6.52 -8.98 21.47
N ALA A 56 -5.76 -8.78 20.41
CA ALA A 56 -6.23 -8.36 19.11
C ALA A 56 -5.81 -9.41 18.07
N VAL A 57 -6.34 -9.33 16.87
CA VAL A 57 -5.93 -10.18 15.75
C VAL A 57 -5.55 -9.32 14.56
N VAL A 58 -4.60 -9.81 13.77
CA VAL A 58 -4.36 -9.25 12.43
C VAL A 58 -5.66 -9.41 11.62
N ARG A 59 -6.09 -8.32 10.95
CA ARG A 59 -7.34 -8.34 10.17
C ARG A 59 -7.22 -9.34 9.02
N GLU A 60 -8.24 -10.13 8.85
CA GLU A 60 -8.50 -10.92 7.66
C GLU A 60 -9.37 -10.07 6.73
N PHE A 61 -8.85 -9.70 5.57
CA PHE A 61 -9.61 -8.94 4.59
C PHE A 61 -10.42 -9.89 3.73
N THR A 62 -11.74 -9.74 3.78
CA THR A 62 -12.67 -10.50 2.94
C THR A 62 -12.56 -10.07 1.47
N HIS A 63 -13.22 -10.82 0.58
CA HIS A 63 -13.31 -10.41 -0.83
C HIS A 63 -14.00 -9.04 -0.98
N SER A 64 -15.07 -8.81 -0.22
CA SER A 64 -15.79 -7.54 -0.20
C SER A 64 -14.89 -6.39 0.30
N ASP A 65 -14.12 -6.60 1.38
CA ASP A 65 -13.17 -5.59 1.89
C ASP A 65 -12.18 -5.15 0.81
N VAL A 66 -11.67 -6.10 0.02
CA VAL A 66 -10.70 -5.84 -1.06
C VAL A 66 -11.38 -5.14 -2.24
N SER A 67 -12.61 -5.53 -2.60
CA SER A 67 -13.38 -4.85 -3.64
C SER A 67 -13.64 -3.41 -3.29
N ASP A 68 -14.20 -3.15 -2.10
CA ASP A 68 -14.48 -1.79 -1.60
C ASP A 68 -13.22 -0.92 -1.57
N LEU A 69 -12.09 -1.50 -1.12
CA LEU A 69 -10.82 -0.78 -1.07
C LEU A 69 -10.31 -0.43 -2.48
N ASN A 70 -10.42 -1.35 -3.45
CA ASN A 70 -10.03 -1.10 -4.84
C ASN A 70 -10.91 -0.02 -5.51
N GLU A 71 -12.21 0.01 -5.22
CA GLU A 71 -13.11 1.04 -5.76
C GLU A 71 -12.71 2.43 -5.27
N VAL A 72 -12.50 2.59 -3.96
CA VAL A 72 -12.06 3.86 -3.37
C VAL A 72 -10.66 4.24 -3.86
N ARG A 73 -9.71 3.30 -3.88
CA ARG A 73 -8.37 3.48 -4.42
C ARG A 73 -8.42 4.02 -5.84
N SER A 74 -9.21 3.37 -6.72
CA SER A 74 -9.30 3.77 -8.13
C SER A 74 -9.76 5.21 -8.30
N ALA A 75 -10.73 5.66 -7.49
CA ALA A 75 -11.20 7.04 -7.55
C ALA A 75 -10.12 8.03 -7.08
N LEU A 76 -9.44 7.76 -5.96
CA LEU A 76 -8.43 8.65 -5.39
C LEU A 76 -7.15 8.67 -6.23
N GLU A 77 -6.62 7.52 -6.64
CA GLU A 77 -5.39 7.45 -7.44
C GLU A 77 -5.57 8.04 -8.85
N THR A 78 -6.71 7.82 -9.51
CA THR A 78 -6.99 8.47 -10.80
C THR A 78 -6.93 9.99 -10.67
N LEU A 79 -7.47 10.55 -9.59
CA LEU A 79 -7.39 11.98 -9.32
C LEU A 79 -5.94 12.40 -9.01
N ALA A 80 -5.22 11.63 -8.17
CA ALA A 80 -3.85 11.91 -7.79
C ALA A 80 -2.91 11.97 -9.01
N PHE A 81 -2.94 10.96 -9.87
CA PHE A 81 -2.14 10.89 -11.09
C PHE A 81 -2.38 12.08 -12.02
N ARG A 82 -3.66 12.43 -12.26
CA ARG A 82 -4.01 13.59 -13.10
C ARG A 82 -3.49 14.90 -12.53
N LEU A 83 -3.69 15.13 -11.23
CA LEU A 83 -3.22 16.35 -10.56
C LEU A 83 -1.69 16.40 -10.49
N ALA A 84 -1.03 15.26 -10.24
CA ALA A 84 0.42 15.16 -10.28
C ALA A 84 0.98 15.62 -11.64
N ALA A 85 0.42 15.16 -12.76
CA ALA A 85 0.84 15.61 -14.08
C ALA A 85 0.67 17.12 -14.28
N GLN A 86 -0.40 17.70 -13.73
CA GLN A 86 -0.68 19.15 -13.86
C GLN A 86 0.24 20.00 -12.97
N ARG A 87 0.54 19.53 -11.74
CA ARG A 87 1.12 20.34 -10.66
C ARG A 87 2.57 19.99 -10.34
N ARG A 88 3.12 18.92 -10.94
CA ARG A 88 4.46 18.42 -10.66
C ARG A 88 5.51 19.52 -10.51
N THR A 89 6.34 19.40 -9.52
CA THR A 89 7.53 20.22 -9.32
C THR A 89 8.78 19.45 -9.74
N ARG A 90 9.89 20.16 -10.00
CA ARG A 90 11.18 19.52 -10.29
C ARG A 90 11.67 18.64 -9.12
N ALA A 91 11.49 19.12 -7.89
CA ALA A 91 11.89 18.38 -6.70
C ALA A 91 11.04 17.11 -6.51
N GLY A 92 9.73 17.22 -6.69
CA GLY A 92 8.84 16.07 -6.58
C GLY A 92 9.07 15.02 -7.67
N LEU A 93 9.37 15.44 -8.92
CA LEU A 93 9.78 14.49 -9.96
C LEU A 93 11.09 13.77 -9.63
N ALA A 94 12.05 14.45 -9.02
CA ALA A 94 13.30 13.82 -8.60
C ALA A 94 13.05 12.77 -7.51
N LYS A 95 12.13 13.04 -6.56
CA LYS A 95 11.72 12.07 -5.55
C LYS A 95 11.04 10.87 -6.19
N LEU A 96 10.04 11.12 -7.08
CA LEU A 96 9.31 10.08 -7.79
C LEU A 96 10.24 9.17 -8.62
N ARG A 97 11.26 9.76 -9.28
CA ARG A 97 12.29 9.01 -10.00
C ARG A 97 13.10 8.14 -9.06
N ALA A 98 13.50 8.65 -7.91
CA ALA A 98 14.26 7.88 -6.93
C ALA A 98 13.46 6.68 -6.39
N ASP A 99 12.18 6.87 -6.06
CA ASP A 99 11.31 5.78 -5.60
C ASP A 99 11.19 4.68 -6.66
N LEU A 100 11.01 5.06 -7.93
CA LEU A 100 10.93 4.14 -9.07
C LEU A 100 12.26 3.42 -9.36
N ASP A 101 13.40 4.11 -9.27
CA ASP A 101 14.72 3.48 -9.45
C ASP A 101 15.00 2.45 -8.34
N ASP A 102 14.61 2.75 -7.10
CA ASP A 102 14.71 1.82 -5.98
C ASP A 102 13.80 0.60 -6.17
N GLU A 103 12.55 0.80 -6.62
CA GLU A 103 11.60 -0.27 -6.94
C GLU A 103 12.19 -1.22 -8.00
N ARG A 104 12.66 -0.67 -9.12
CA ARG A 104 13.26 -1.45 -10.21
C ARG A 104 14.52 -2.19 -9.78
N ALA A 105 15.36 -1.55 -8.98
CA ALA A 105 16.56 -2.18 -8.45
C ALA A 105 16.25 -3.35 -7.51
N ALA A 106 15.19 -3.24 -6.71
CA ALA A 106 14.73 -4.30 -5.83
C ALA A 106 14.08 -5.45 -6.63
N ALA A 107 13.21 -5.15 -7.60
CA ALA A 107 12.59 -6.12 -8.49
C ALA A 107 13.66 -6.95 -9.25
N ALA A 108 14.65 -6.29 -9.84
CA ALA A 108 15.74 -6.95 -10.56
C ALA A 108 16.61 -7.88 -9.68
N LYS A 109 16.63 -7.67 -8.36
CA LYS A 109 17.31 -8.53 -7.38
C LYS A 109 16.43 -9.65 -6.84
N GLY A 110 15.13 -9.65 -7.19
CA GLY A 110 14.15 -10.56 -6.60
C GLY A 110 13.79 -10.23 -5.13
N ASP A 111 14.14 -9.03 -4.65
CA ASP A 111 13.76 -8.55 -3.32
C ASP A 111 12.31 -8.03 -3.34
N ALA A 112 11.37 -8.98 -3.27
CA ALA A 112 9.95 -8.70 -3.39
C ALA A 112 9.43 -7.76 -2.28
N ALA A 113 9.91 -7.91 -1.05
CA ALA A 113 9.47 -7.08 0.06
C ALA A 113 9.85 -5.60 -0.15
N THR A 114 11.10 -5.35 -0.56
CA THR A 114 11.56 -3.98 -0.86
C THR A 114 10.88 -3.42 -2.10
N ALA A 115 10.70 -4.22 -3.18
CA ALA A 115 10.04 -3.76 -4.39
C ALA A 115 8.60 -3.32 -4.12
N ARG A 116 7.81 -4.11 -3.36
CA ARG A 116 6.43 -3.76 -2.98
C ARG A 116 6.35 -2.50 -2.11
N ARG A 117 7.29 -2.32 -1.18
CA ARG A 117 7.36 -1.09 -0.38
C ARG A 117 7.65 0.12 -1.24
N LYS A 118 8.57 0.01 -2.20
CA LYS A 118 8.92 1.10 -3.11
C LYS A 118 7.82 1.41 -4.11
N ALA A 119 7.08 0.41 -4.58
CA ALA A 119 5.85 0.61 -5.33
C ALA A 119 4.83 1.45 -4.54
N ALA A 120 4.63 1.15 -3.25
CA ALA A 120 3.75 1.94 -2.39
C ALA A 120 4.29 3.38 -2.19
N ASP A 121 5.60 3.55 -1.99
CA ASP A 121 6.23 4.88 -1.89
C ASP A 121 6.02 5.70 -3.17
N PHE A 122 6.08 5.07 -4.36
CA PHE A 122 5.77 5.71 -5.64
C PHE A 122 4.35 6.31 -5.66
N HIS A 123 3.33 5.55 -5.26
CA HIS A 123 1.94 6.03 -5.19
C HIS A 123 1.77 7.18 -4.18
N GLU A 124 2.43 7.08 -3.02
CA GLU A 124 2.42 8.15 -2.02
C GLU A 124 3.07 9.44 -2.56
N THR A 125 4.21 9.32 -3.27
CA THR A 125 4.87 10.45 -3.91
C THR A 125 4.00 11.07 -5.02
N VAL A 126 3.23 10.28 -5.76
CA VAL A 126 2.23 10.78 -6.71
C VAL A 126 1.15 11.60 -6.00
N THR A 127 0.65 11.12 -4.85
CA THR A 127 -0.33 11.85 -4.03
C THR A 127 0.25 13.16 -3.50
N GLU A 128 1.51 13.17 -3.06
CA GLU A 128 2.21 14.42 -2.67
C GLU A 128 2.33 15.41 -3.85
N LEU A 129 2.68 14.90 -5.04
CA LEU A 129 2.77 15.70 -6.28
C LEU A 129 1.44 16.29 -6.74
N ALA A 130 0.33 15.66 -6.38
CA ALA A 130 -1.01 16.15 -6.67
C ALA A 130 -1.28 17.50 -5.97
N ASP A 131 -0.52 17.85 -4.92
CA ASP A 131 -0.63 19.11 -4.16
C ASP A 131 -2.08 19.44 -3.81
N ASN A 132 -2.80 18.45 -3.26
CA ASN A 132 -4.18 18.56 -2.83
C ASN A 132 -4.29 18.08 -1.38
N ALA A 133 -4.37 19.02 -0.45
CA ALA A 133 -4.35 18.73 0.99
C ALA A 133 -5.44 17.74 1.42
N LEU A 134 -6.67 17.88 0.90
CA LEU A 134 -7.77 16.97 1.23
C LEU A 134 -7.53 15.57 0.66
N LEU A 135 -7.01 15.46 -0.54
CA LEU A 135 -6.65 14.16 -1.12
C LEU A 135 -5.57 13.47 -0.28
N SER A 136 -4.53 14.20 0.14
CA SER A 136 -3.47 13.67 1.01
C SER A 136 -4.00 13.24 2.38
N GLU A 137 -4.97 13.95 2.94
CA GLU A 137 -5.64 13.58 4.19
C GLU A 137 -6.43 12.28 4.04
N LEU A 138 -7.22 12.14 2.98
CA LEU A 138 -8.00 10.93 2.69
C LEU A 138 -7.09 9.73 2.40
N ASP A 139 -6.05 9.92 1.60
CA ASP A 139 -5.05 8.88 1.32
C ASP A 139 -4.34 8.42 2.60
N GLY A 140 -3.95 9.36 3.47
CA GLY A 140 -3.33 9.06 4.75
C GLY A 140 -4.19 8.18 5.69
N ILE A 141 -5.53 8.31 5.63
CA ILE A 141 -6.45 7.44 6.37
C ILE A 141 -6.40 5.99 5.84
N LEU A 142 -6.15 5.83 4.54
CA LEU A 142 -6.16 4.53 3.86
C LEU A 142 -4.77 3.93 3.70
N GLN A 143 -3.72 4.71 3.91
CA GLN A 143 -2.32 4.39 3.59
C GLN A 143 -1.90 2.97 3.99
N SER A 144 -2.14 2.58 5.25
CA SER A 144 -1.76 1.25 5.74
C SER A 144 -2.48 0.11 5.02
N ARG A 145 -3.77 0.31 4.68
CA ARG A 145 -4.55 -0.67 3.92
C ARG A 145 -4.13 -0.73 2.45
N LEU A 146 -3.79 0.41 1.86
CA LEU A 146 -3.28 0.48 0.49
C LEU A 146 -1.89 -0.17 0.40
N ARG A 147 -1.00 0.07 1.35
CA ARG A 147 0.29 -0.64 1.43
C ARG A 147 0.10 -2.15 1.58
N TRP A 148 -0.85 -2.59 2.41
CA TRP A 148 -1.20 -4.00 2.52
C TRP A 148 -1.72 -4.56 1.19
N LEU A 149 -2.63 -3.85 0.51
CA LEU A 149 -3.21 -4.24 -0.77
C LEU A 149 -2.13 -4.36 -1.85
N LEU A 150 -1.26 -3.37 -1.97
CA LEU A 150 -0.13 -3.37 -2.90
C LEU A 150 0.90 -4.47 -2.58
N GLY A 151 0.95 -4.92 -1.34
CA GLY A 151 1.73 -6.09 -0.92
C GLY A 151 1.26 -7.42 -1.49
N GLN A 152 0.07 -7.48 -2.11
CA GLN A 152 -0.49 -8.70 -2.71
C GLN A 152 -0.05 -8.94 -4.16
N HIS A 153 0.89 -8.16 -4.69
CA HIS A 153 1.38 -8.33 -6.06
C HIS A 153 2.62 -9.21 -6.13
N ASP A 154 2.65 -10.13 -7.10
CA ASP A 154 3.81 -11.00 -7.36
C ASP A 154 4.56 -10.60 -8.65
N ASP A 155 3.90 -9.92 -9.59
CA ASP A 155 4.46 -9.54 -10.90
C ASP A 155 5.24 -8.22 -10.84
N LEU A 156 6.34 -8.18 -10.07
CA LEU A 156 7.09 -6.98 -9.74
C LEU A 156 7.59 -6.21 -10.96
N ASP A 157 8.10 -6.92 -11.97
CA ASP A 157 8.63 -6.30 -13.20
C ASP A 157 7.53 -5.61 -14.02
N VAL A 158 6.31 -6.19 -14.04
CA VAL A 158 5.17 -5.60 -14.75
C VAL A 158 4.80 -4.27 -14.14
N PHE A 159 4.68 -4.21 -12.80
CA PHE A 159 4.32 -2.97 -12.12
C PHE A 159 5.42 -1.91 -12.21
N ALA A 160 6.68 -2.28 -12.07
CA ALA A 160 7.80 -1.37 -12.25
C ALA A 160 7.85 -0.78 -13.68
N GLN A 161 7.44 -1.54 -14.71
CA GLN A 161 7.33 -1.05 -16.08
C GLN A 161 6.14 -0.08 -16.23
N GLU A 162 4.97 -0.40 -15.69
CA GLU A 162 3.81 0.49 -15.72
C GLU A 162 4.07 1.80 -14.97
N HIS A 163 4.79 1.76 -13.84
CA HIS A 163 5.23 2.95 -13.10
C HIS A 163 6.21 3.80 -13.90
N GLU A 164 7.12 3.20 -14.69
CA GLU A 164 8.00 3.95 -15.59
C GLU A 164 7.20 4.72 -16.66
N GLU A 165 6.19 4.09 -17.26
CA GLU A 165 5.35 4.75 -18.26
C GLU A 165 4.54 5.89 -17.63
N LEU A 166 3.99 5.69 -16.44
CA LEU A 166 3.30 6.73 -15.67
C LEU A 166 4.24 7.89 -15.33
N TYR A 167 5.45 7.60 -14.85
CA TYR A 167 6.46 8.62 -14.57
C TYR A 167 6.76 9.50 -15.80
N LEU A 168 7.02 8.87 -16.96
CA LEU A 168 7.32 9.58 -18.20
C LEU A 168 6.16 10.47 -18.65
N ALA A 169 4.92 10.00 -18.53
CA ALA A 169 3.75 10.78 -18.86
C ALA A 169 3.53 11.96 -17.88
N ILE A 170 3.77 11.76 -16.58
CA ILE A 170 3.75 12.81 -15.56
C ILE A 170 4.86 13.85 -15.87
N GLU A 171 6.07 13.40 -16.16
CA GLU A 171 7.19 14.26 -16.52
C GLU A 171 6.85 15.12 -17.74
N ALA A 172 6.23 14.56 -18.77
CA ALA A 172 5.79 15.26 -19.97
C ALA A 172 4.58 16.17 -19.76
N ARG A 173 3.90 16.13 -18.60
CA ARG A 173 2.60 16.80 -18.34
C ARG A 173 1.48 16.34 -19.29
N ASP A 174 1.57 15.13 -19.81
CA ASP A 174 0.53 14.56 -20.66
C ASP A 174 -0.61 13.99 -19.81
N VAL A 175 -1.52 14.88 -19.41
CA VAL A 175 -2.65 14.56 -18.52
C VAL A 175 -3.56 13.48 -19.11
N GLN A 176 -3.74 13.48 -20.45
CA GLN A 176 -4.57 12.49 -21.12
C GLN A 176 -3.90 11.11 -21.07
N ARG A 177 -2.63 11.04 -21.44
CA ARG A 177 -1.86 9.81 -21.40
C ARG A 177 -1.77 9.23 -19.97
N VAL A 178 -1.55 10.10 -18.98
CA VAL A 178 -1.58 9.71 -17.55
C VAL A 178 -2.92 9.09 -17.15
N ALA A 179 -4.05 9.66 -17.60
CA ALA A 179 -5.37 9.12 -17.27
C ALA A 179 -5.58 7.72 -17.89
N GLU A 180 -5.13 7.51 -19.12
CA GLU A 180 -5.19 6.21 -19.80
C GLU A 180 -4.31 5.16 -19.09
N LEU A 181 -3.06 5.50 -18.81
CA LEU A 181 -2.11 4.63 -18.12
C LEU A 181 -2.55 4.29 -16.70
N ALA A 182 -3.05 5.28 -15.94
CA ALA A 182 -3.55 5.06 -14.60
C ALA A 182 -4.75 4.09 -14.59
N ALA A 183 -5.68 4.26 -15.52
CA ALA A 183 -6.82 3.33 -15.64
C ALA A 183 -6.37 1.90 -15.96
N GLN A 184 -5.40 1.73 -16.86
CA GLN A 184 -4.82 0.43 -17.19
C GLN A 184 -4.10 -0.18 -15.99
N HIS A 185 -3.23 0.57 -15.33
CA HIS A 185 -2.49 0.16 -14.14
C HIS A 185 -3.41 -0.31 -13.00
N LEU A 186 -4.47 0.43 -12.72
CA LEU A 186 -5.45 0.08 -11.69
C LEU A 186 -6.22 -1.20 -12.07
N ALA A 187 -6.56 -1.40 -13.34
CA ALA A 187 -7.20 -2.61 -13.82
C ALA A 187 -6.25 -3.83 -13.70
N THR A 188 -5.00 -3.70 -14.15
CA THR A 188 -3.96 -4.74 -13.98
C THR A 188 -3.79 -5.10 -12.52
N SER A 189 -3.66 -4.10 -11.63
CA SER A 189 -3.51 -4.30 -10.19
C SER A 189 -4.68 -5.07 -9.59
N THR A 190 -5.92 -4.70 -9.91
CA THR A 190 -7.13 -5.38 -9.42
C THR A 190 -7.17 -6.84 -9.86
N GLU A 191 -6.86 -7.12 -11.13
CA GLU A 191 -6.83 -8.49 -11.66
C GLU A 191 -5.75 -9.34 -10.98
N LYS A 192 -4.54 -8.80 -10.81
CA LYS A 192 -3.40 -9.50 -10.19
C LYS A 192 -3.64 -9.79 -8.70
N ILE A 193 -4.24 -8.86 -7.96
CA ILE A 193 -4.65 -9.09 -6.57
C ILE A 193 -5.67 -10.23 -6.50
N ALA A 194 -6.70 -10.22 -7.36
CA ALA A 194 -7.69 -11.26 -7.39
C ALA A 194 -7.07 -12.63 -7.74
N GLN A 195 -6.12 -12.67 -8.67
CA GLN A 195 -5.40 -13.88 -9.03
C GLN A 195 -4.52 -14.41 -7.87
N HIS A 196 -3.76 -13.54 -7.21
CA HIS A 196 -2.93 -13.90 -6.06
C HIS A 196 -3.78 -14.50 -4.93
N ARG A 197 -4.91 -13.89 -4.60
CA ARG A 197 -5.83 -14.38 -3.56
C ARG A 197 -6.41 -15.75 -3.89
N ARG A 198 -6.85 -15.98 -5.12
CA ARG A 198 -7.31 -17.31 -5.58
C ARG A 198 -6.22 -18.37 -5.42
N ASN A 199 -4.98 -18.05 -5.82
CA ASN A 199 -3.87 -18.99 -5.74
C ASN A 199 -3.45 -19.30 -4.30
N SER A 200 -3.61 -18.35 -3.40
CA SER A 200 -3.27 -18.47 -1.96
C SER A 200 -4.37 -19.15 -1.13
N GLY A 201 -5.50 -19.49 -1.72
CA GLY A 201 -6.63 -20.10 -1.01
C GLY A 201 -7.25 -19.20 0.07
N VAL A 202 -7.05 -17.88 -0.04
CA VAL A 202 -7.52 -16.86 0.92
C VAL A 202 -8.93 -16.37 0.56
N ASP A 203 -9.64 -17.02 -0.35
CA ASP A 203 -11.05 -16.77 -0.57
C ASP A 203 -11.85 -17.26 0.65
N ILE A 204 -11.93 -16.39 1.65
CA ILE A 204 -12.89 -16.55 2.74
C ILE A 204 -14.22 -16.06 2.16
N ASP A 205 -15.00 -17.02 1.67
CA ASP A 205 -16.40 -16.79 1.33
C ASP A 205 -17.14 -16.36 2.60
N GLU A 206 -17.84 -15.22 2.51
CA GLU A 206 -18.72 -14.50 3.45
C GLU A 206 -18.06 -13.48 4.36
#